data_0bdbd191e6e79c08709f5b8094ec50c4
#
_entry.id   0bdbd191e6e79c08709f5b8094ec50c4
#
_cell.length_a   1.000
_cell.length_b   1.000
_cell.length_c   1.000
_cell.angle_alpha   90.00
_cell.angle_beta   90.00
_cell.angle_gamma   90.00
#
_symmetry.space_group_name_H-M   'P 1'
#
loop_
_entity.id
_entity.type
_entity.pdbx_description
1 polymer ?
#
loop_
_entity_poly.entity_id
_entity_poly.type
_entity_poly.pdbx_seq_one_letter_code
_entity_poly.pdbx_strand_id
1 'polypeptide(L)'
;MSLDLTWRLARLHQLVRRAWGSLALRGWKGTLRRIAEQRRAPQDDDAAAAAVTHARWNDADTHGRRRMLVIDAMAPNPARDSGSLRLCMMLRLLHEDGWHVDLLSDDGRITAADTARLAGYGVHAHHGSPMRWLRQHGRTLDAVLLCRLSVAAPYLAPSKRLAPEAIRIFDTVDLHFLRERRAAEVSGSRRMQRQAAASQRQELALIRASDVSFVVSPVELELLRKELPGSRVELVSNIHDVHGRAAPFAERHDLLFVGGFGHPPNEDAMRWFVADILPLLHERDTGLRLHVAGDISPQARDALTRPGVDIHGRVEDLSELMNRCRVSIAPLRFGAGVKGKVNMAMSYGLPVVVTPMAAEGMHLVDGYDALIAETAAGFADAIWRVYHDPALWMRLSKHGLDNVRLHFSAQAARDTLRKALAVAGTPASPEPPTP
;
A
#
# COMPACT_ATOMS: atom_id res chain seq x y z
N MET A 1 -15.71 -9.16 31.95
CA MET A 1 -15.02 -7.91 31.56
C MET A 1 -15.87 -7.23 30.49
N SER A 2 -16.24 -5.93 30.64
CA SER A 2 -17.08 -5.27 29.65
C SER A 2 -16.36 -5.15 28.30
N LEU A 3 -17.12 -5.19 27.21
CA LEU A 3 -16.58 -5.08 25.83
C LEU A 3 -15.74 -3.80 25.66
N ASP A 4 -16.13 -2.73 26.34
CA ASP A 4 -15.43 -1.45 26.36
C ASP A 4 -14.06 -1.52 27.02
N LEU A 5 -13.91 -2.25 28.09
CA LEU A 5 -12.64 -2.35 28.79
C LEU A 5 -11.64 -3.17 27.96
N THR A 6 -12.08 -4.29 27.39
CA THR A 6 -11.23 -5.12 26.51
C THR A 6 -10.78 -4.36 25.27
N TRP A 7 -11.67 -3.64 24.61
CA TRP A 7 -11.33 -2.80 23.46
C TRP A 7 -10.36 -1.67 23.81
N ARG A 8 -10.61 -0.94 24.92
CA ARG A 8 -9.73 0.15 25.39
C ARG A 8 -8.33 -0.35 25.71
N LEU A 9 -8.22 -1.50 26.36
CA LEU A 9 -6.92 -2.12 26.69
C LEU A 9 -6.18 -2.57 25.42
N ALA A 10 -6.87 -3.22 24.48
CA ALA A 10 -6.29 -3.62 23.20
C ALA A 10 -5.82 -2.40 22.39
N ARG A 11 -6.61 -1.33 22.34
CA ARG A 11 -6.25 -0.08 21.66
C ARG A 11 -5.07 0.62 22.32
N LEU A 12 -5.03 0.71 23.65
CA LEU A 12 -3.90 1.29 24.38
C LEU A 12 -2.62 0.50 24.13
N HIS A 13 -2.69 -0.82 24.18
CA HIS A 13 -1.56 -1.69 23.86
C HIS A 13 -1.03 -1.44 22.44
N GLN A 14 -1.89 -1.27 21.43
CA GLN A 14 -1.48 -0.96 20.07
C GLN A 14 -0.85 0.44 19.94
N LEU A 15 -1.40 1.45 20.63
CA LEU A 15 -0.82 2.80 20.64
C LEU A 15 0.59 2.80 21.26
N VAL A 16 0.77 2.10 22.37
CA VAL A 16 2.08 1.92 23.01
C VAL A 16 3.05 1.22 22.07
N ARG A 17 2.64 0.13 21.39
CA ARG A 17 3.47 -0.58 20.42
C ARG A 17 3.86 0.30 19.22
N ARG A 18 2.93 1.08 18.68
CA ARG A 18 3.21 2.04 17.58
C ARG A 18 4.27 3.07 18.02
N ALA A 19 4.13 3.63 19.23
CA ALA A 19 5.09 4.58 19.79
C ALA A 19 6.48 3.95 19.96
N TRP A 20 6.56 2.74 20.51
CA TRP A 20 7.81 2.00 20.70
C TRP A 20 8.45 1.59 19.37
N GLY A 21 7.67 1.13 18.40
CA GLY A 21 8.17 0.80 17.05
C GLY A 21 8.74 2.02 16.34
N SER A 22 8.08 3.17 16.46
CA SER A 22 8.58 4.45 15.91
C SER A 22 9.90 4.88 16.58
N LEU A 23 10.00 4.74 17.90
CA LEU A 23 11.21 5.03 18.66
C LEU A 23 12.38 4.12 18.28
N ALA A 24 12.10 2.83 18.08
CA ALA A 24 13.14 1.85 17.71
C ALA A 24 13.69 2.07 16.29
N LEU A 25 12.83 2.49 15.35
CA LEU A 25 13.20 2.67 13.92
C LEU A 25 13.74 4.06 13.61
N ARG A 26 13.29 5.11 14.32
CA ARG A 26 13.53 6.52 13.99
C ARG A 26 14.24 7.32 15.09
N GLY A 27 14.44 6.71 16.24
CA GLY A 27 14.95 7.38 17.42
C GLY A 27 13.95 8.40 18.03
N TRP A 28 14.33 9.01 19.15
CA TRP A 28 13.49 9.95 19.91
C TRP A 28 13.10 11.20 19.10
N LYS A 29 14.08 11.78 18.37
CA LYS A 29 13.86 13.00 17.57
C LYS A 29 12.91 12.76 16.39
N GLY A 30 13.02 11.65 15.69
CA GLY A 30 12.15 11.30 14.57
C GLY A 30 10.71 10.98 15.00
N THR A 31 10.55 10.40 16.19
CA THR A 31 9.22 10.10 16.76
C THR A 31 8.51 11.37 17.21
N LEU A 32 9.21 12.28 17.91
CA LEU A 32 8.65 13.59 18.32
C LEU A 32 8.27 14.45 17.12
N ARG A 33 9.09 14.45 16.06
CA ARG A 33 8.79 15.18 14.83
C ARG A 33 7.49 14.67 14.19
N ARG A 34 7.29 13.35 14.10
CA ARG A 34 6.05 12.77 13.56
C ARG A 34 4.83 13.12 14.39
N ILE A 35 4.95 13.11 15.73
CA ILE A 35 3.87 13.54 16.62
C ILE A 35 3.55 15.02 16.43
N ALA A 36 4.58 15.86 16.24
CA ALA A 36 4.40 17.29 15.98
C ALA A 36 3.77 17.56 14.59
N GLU A 37 4.17 16.80 13.56
CA GLU A 37 3.59 16.88 12.22
C GLU A 37 2.12 16.42 12.22
N GLN A 38 1.79 15.38 12.96
CA GLN A 38 0.40 14.93 13.15
C GLN A 38 -0.48 15.91 13.95
N ARG A 39 0.13 16.75 14.82
CA ARG A 39 -0.59 17.78 15.58
C ARG A 39 -0.73 19.11 14.82
N ARG A 40 0.05 19.33 13.76
CA ARG A 40 0.03 20.54 12.94
C ARG A 40 -0.96 20.50 11.78
N ALA A 41 -1.70 19.39 11.58
CA ALA A 41 -2.82 19.38 10.65
C ALA A 41 -3.88 20.41 11.11
N PRO A 42 -4.46 21.22 10.20
CA PRO A 42 -5.36 22.30 10.57
C PRO A 42 -6.54 21.81 11.40
N GLN A 43 -6.81 22.46 12.53
CA GLN A 43 -7.94 22.16 13.42
C GLN A 43 -9.24 22.81 12.95
N ASP A 44 -9.19 23.66 11.91
CA ASP A 44 -10.32 24.55 11.57
C ASP A 44 -11.46 23.86 10.78
N ASP A 45 -11.26 22.63 10.28
CA ASP A 45 -12.28 21.90 9.50
C ASP A 45 -13.16 20.94 10.32
N ASP A 46 -12.86 20.73 11.61
CA ASP A 46 -13.58 19.73 12.44
C ASP A 46 -15.07 20.10 12.66
N ALA A 47 -15.41 21.39 12.70
CA ALA A 47 -16.78 21.86 12.89
C ALA A 47 -17.64 21.71 11.61
N ALA A 48 -17.05 21.94 10.44
CA ALA A 48 -17.72 21.78 9.15
C ALA A 48 -17.93 20.30 8.81
N ALA A 49 -16.96 19.44 9.13
CA ALA A 49 -17.07 18.00 8.96
C ALA A 49 -18.15 17.37 9.86
N ALA A 50 -18.30 17.87 11.10
CA ALA A 50 -19.38 17.43 12.01
C ALA A 50 -20.78 17.80 11.48
N ALA A 51 -20.93 18.94 10.78
CA ALA A 51 -22.20 19.38 10.20
C ALA A 51 -22.61 18.54 8.97
N VAL A 52 -21.64 18.06 8.18
CA VAL A 52 -21.89 17.20 7.00
C VAL A 52 -22.30 15.77 7.42
N THR A 53 -21.81 15.30 8.59
CA THR A 53 -22.09 13.93 9.09
C THR A 53 -23.53 13.73 9.60
N HIS A 54 -24.29 14.81 9.80
CA HIS A 54 -25.73 14.75 10.12
C HIS A 54 -26.65 14.80 8.89
N ALA A 55 -26.11 14.79 7.67
CA ALA A 55 -26.91 14.49 6.50
C ALA A 55 -27.55 13.11 6.74
N ARG A 56 -28.86 13.10 6.89
CA ARG A 56 -29.70 11.97 7.30
C ARG A 56 -29.29 10.73 6.51
N TRP A 57 -28.91 9.70 7.24
CA TRP A 57 -28.87 8.33 6.75
C TRP A 57 -30.23 8.06 6.04
N ASN A 58 -30.22 8.07 4.73
CA ASN A 58 -31.40 7.74 3.93
C ASN A 58 -31.37 6.23 3.71
N ASP A 59 -32.12 5.46 4.49
CA ASP A 59 -32.31 4.01 4.30
C ASP A 59 -32.84 3.68 2.88
N ALA A 60 -33.40 4.66 2.17
CA ALA A 60 -33.93 4.49 0.83
C ALA A 60 -32.84 4.16 -0.22
N ASP A 61 -31.61 4.68 -0.07
CA ASP A 61 -30.52 4.46 -1.04
C ASP A 61 -29.79 3.12 -0.85
N THR A 62 -30.07 2.39 0.23
CA THR A 62 -29.39 1.13 0.59
C THR A 62 -30.24 -0.11 0.37
N HIS A 63 -31.53 0.04 -0.02
CA HIS A 63 -32.42 -1.08 -0.24
C HIS A 63 -31.86 -2.03 -1.33
N GLY A 64 -31.54 -3.27 -0.90
CA GLY A 64 -31.06 -4.33 -1.78
C GLY A 64 -29.54 -4.38 -2.02
N ARG A 65 -28.75 -3.42 -1.51
CA ARG A 65 -27.29 -3.47 -1.59
C ARG A 65 -26.68 -4.13 -0.36
N ARG A 66 -25.66 -4.96 -0.56
CA ARG A 66 -24.82 -5.48 0.55
C ARG A 66 -24.02 -4.36 1.18
N ARG A 67 -23.85 -4.40 2.50
CA ARG A 67 -23.24 -3.30 3.28
C ARG A 67 -21.92 -3.72 3.89
N MET A 68 -20.89 -2.92 3.69
CA MET A 68 -19.55 -3.15 4.22
C MET A 68 -19.09 -1.97 5.08
N LEU A 69 -18.65 -2.26 6.30
CA LEU A 69 -17.87 -1.32 7.10
C LEU A 69 -16.38 -1.54 6.86
N VAL A 70 -15.67 -0.47 6.56
CA VAL A 70 -14.20 -0.46 6.43
C VAL A 70 -13.60 0.36 7.57
N ILE A 71 -12.61 -0.19 8.26
CA ILE A 71 -11.84 0.55 9.28
C ILE A 71 -10.36 0.49 8.89
N ASP A 72 -9.75 1.67 8.66
CA ASP A 72 -8.29 1.79 8.50
C ASP A 72 -7.71 2.68 9.63
N ALA A 73 -6.42 2.70 9.75
CA ALA A 73 -5.69 3.45 10.78
C ALA A 73 -5.91 4.97 10.67
N MET A 74 -6.10 5.48 9.46
CA MET A 74 -6.41 6.86 9.10
C MET A 74 -7.10 6.89 7.74
N ALA A 75 -7.70 8.02 7.36
CA ALA A 75 -8.29 8.19 6.03
C ALA A 75 -7.29 7.83 4.93
N PRO A 76 -7.62 6.89 4.00
CA PRO A 76 -6.72 6.51 2.93
C PRO A 76 -6.54 7.68 1.94
N ASN A 77 -5.27 7.94 1.57
CA ASN A 77 -4.91 8.95 0.59
C ASN A 77 -4.00 8.34 -0.47
N PRO A 78 -4.47 8.14 -1.72
CA PRO A 78 -3.70 7.52 -2.79
C PRO A 78 -2.36 8.21 -3.09
N ALA A 79 -2.31 9.52 -2.90
CA ALA A 79 -1.09 10.31 -3.13
C ALA A 79 -0.05 10.17 -1.99
N ARG A 80 -0.40 9.52 -0.87
CA ARG A 80 0.49 9.36 0.28
C ARG A 80 1.30 8.08 0.22
N ASP A 81 0.65 6.96 -0.07
CA ASP A 81 1.28 5.64 -0.07
C ASP A 81 0.50 4.61 -0.92
N SER A 82 1.20 3.56 -1.36
CA SER A 82 0.63 2.51 -2.21
C SER A 82 -0.45 1.67 -1.53
N GLY A 83 -0.40 1.52 -0.20
CA GLY A 83 -1.43 0.82 0.56
C GLY A 83 -2.76 1.60 0.54
N SER A 84 -2.69 2.92 0.68
CA SER A 84 -3.85 3.81 0.54
C SER A 84 -4.42 3.81 -0.89
N LEU A 85 -3.55 3.83 -1.93
CA LEU A 85 -3.99 3.69 -3.32
C LEU A 85 -4.70 2.37 -3.53
N ARG A 86 -4.08 1.25 -3.12
CA ARG A 86 -4.67 -0.08 -3.22
C ARG A 86 -6.04 -0.15 -2.54
N LEU A 87 -6.16 0.38 -1.32
CA LEU A 87 -7.43 0.39 -0.59
C LEU A 87 -8.50 1.19 -1.35
N CYS A 88 -8.21 2.41 -1.80
CA CYS A 88 -9.15 3.22 -2.57
C CYS A 88 -9.61 2.50 -3.84
N MET A 89 -8.70 1.88 -4.59
CA MET A 89 -9.05 1.11 -5.79
C MET A 89 -9.91 -0.12 -5.45
N MET A 90 -9.58 -0.85 -4.39
CA MET A 90 -10.39 -1.98 -3.92
C MET A 90 -11.81 -1.55 -3.53
N LEU A 91 -11.94 -0.41 -2.82
CA LEU A 91 -13.25 0.13 -2.44
C LEU A 91 -14.06 0.59 -3.66
N ARG A 92 -13.42 1.18 -4.67
CA ARG A 92 -14.05 1.50 -5.96
C ARG A 92 -14.64 0.25 -6.61
N LEU A 93 -13.85 -0.84 -6.70
CA LEU A 93 -14.31 -2.10 -7.29
C LEU A 93 -15.49 -2.70 -6.52
N LEU A 94 -15.47 -2.65 -5.19
CA LEU A 94 -16.58 -3.11 -4.35
C LEU A 94 -17.84 -2.28 -4.58
N HIS A 95 -17.71 -0.96 -4.68
CA HIS A 95 -18.83 -0.07 -5.01
C HIS A 95 -19.42 -0.37 -6.39
N GLU A 96 -18.58 -0.53 -7.41
CA GLU A 96 -18.97 -0.91 -8.77
C GLU A 96 -19.67 -2.29 -8.81
N ASP A 97 -19.29 -3.20 -7.90
CA ASP A 97 -19.91 -4.51 -7.72
C ASP A 97 -21.16 -4.48 -6.82
N GLY A 98 -21.70 -3.29 -6.53
CA GLY A 98 -22.98 -3.09 -5.85
C GLY A 98 -22.90 -3.09 -4.32
N TRP A 99 -21.72 -2.98 -3.71
CA TRP A 99 -21.61 -2.79 -2.27
C TRP A 99 -21.86 -1.34 -1.87
N HIS A 100 -22.58 -1.15 -0.76
CA HIS A 100 -22.58 0.11 -0.03
C HIS A 100 -21.41 0.09 0.95
N VAL A 101 -20.47 1.02 0.81
CA VAL A 101 -19.22 1.04 1.57
C VAL A 101 -19.18 2.22 2.52
N ASP A 102 -19.20 1.94 3.81
CA ASP A 102 -18.99 2.91 4.90
C ASP A 102 -17.55 2.83 5.39
N LEU A 103 -16.85 3.97 5.53
CA LEU A 103 -15.46 4.01 5.98
C LEU A 103 -15.32 4.92 7.22
N LEU A 104 -14.61 4.39 8.22
CA LEU A 104 -14.16 5.16 9.38
C LEU A 104 -12.66 4.94 9.60
N SER A 105 -11.99 5.93 10.16
CA SER A 105 -10.61 5.82 10.60
C SER A 105 -10.51 5.52 12.09
N ASP A 106 -9.51 4.72 12.51
CA ASP A 106 -9.28 4.40 13.93
C ASP A 106 -8.99 5.65 14.78
N ASP A 107 -8.36 6.68 14.18
CA ASP A 107 -8.13 7.96 14.85
C ASP A 107 -9.39 8.85 14.95
N GLY A 108 -10.48 8.44 14.29
CA GLY A 108 -11.77 9.13 14.28
C GLY A 108 -11.80 10.39 13.41
N ARG A 109 -10.74 10.67 12.65
CA ARG A 109 -10.59 11.91 11.88
C ARG A 109 -10.83 11.67 10.41
N ILE A 110 -11.89 12.26 9.89
CA ILE A 110 -12.19 12.34 8.46
C ILE A 110 -12.47 13.82 8.18
N THR A 111 -11.65 14.44 7.35
CA THR A 111 -11.84 15.85 6.95
C THR A 111 -12.84 15.97 5.81
N ALA A 112 -13.32 17.18 5.53
CA ALA A 112 -14.19 17.44 4.37
C ALA A 112 -13.48 17.08 3.04
N ALA A 113 -12.17 17.34 2.94
CA ALA A 113 -11.37 16.96 1.79
C ALA A 113 -11.25 15.43 1.65
N ASP A 114 -11.13 14.69 2.77
CA ASP A 114 -11.14 13.22 2.76
C ASP A 114 -12.50 12.69 2.29
N THR A 115 -13.61 13.27 2.78
CA THR A 115 -14.96 12.89 2.38
C THR A 115 -15.16 13.10 0.88
N ALA A 116 -14.80 14.27 0.35
CA ALA A 116 -14.92 14.58 -1.08
C ALA A 116 -14.07 13.61 -1.93
N ARG A 117 -12.84 13.34 -1.53
CA ARG A 117 -11.95 12.41 -2.22
C ARG A 117 -12.51 10.99 -2.21
N LEU A 118 -12.98 10.49 -1.08
CA LEU A 118 -13.49 9.12 -0.92
C LEU A 118 -14.83 8.92 -1.63
N ALA A 119 -15.67 9.96 -1.70
CA ALA A 119 -16.88 9.94 -2.50
C ALA A 119 -16.61 9.68 -3.99
N GLY A 120 -15.47 10.15 -4.53
CA GLY A 120 -15.02 9.83 -5.89
C GLY A 120 -14.72 8.34 -6.13
N TYR A 121 -14.59 7.54 -5.07
CA TYR A 121 -14.47 6.07 -5.12
C TYR A 121 -15.76 5.35 -4.71
N GLY A 122 -16.87 6.07 -4.58
CA GLY A 122 -18.16 5.51 -4.14
C GLY A 122 -18.21 5.15 -2.66
N VAL A 123 -17.41 5.79 -1.81
CA VAL A 123 -17.28 5.49 -0.38
C VAL A 123 -17.91 6.56 0.47
N HIS A 124 -18.74 6.16 1.43
CA HIS A 124 -19.31 7.01 2.46
C HIS A 124 -18.38 7.08 3.67
N ALA A 125 -17.67 8.19 3.80
CA ALA A 125 -16.71 8.38 4.89
C ALA A 125 -17.34 9.09 6.08
N HIS A 126 -17.15 8.55 7.29
CA HIS A 126 -17.77 9.05 8.52
C HIS A 126 -16.72 9.52 9.53
N HIS A 127 -16.96 10.69 10.11
CA HIS A 127 -16.19 11.19 11.24
C HIS A 127 -16.63 10.53 12.54
N GLY A 128 -15.70 10.29 13.46
CA GLY A 128 -15.99 9.82 14.81
C GLY A 128 -15.50 8.41 15.11
N SER A 129 -16.05 7.82 16.17
CA SER A 129 -15.57 6.54 16.72
C SER A 129 -16.11 5.33 15.96
N PRO A 130 -15.25 4.48 15.34
CA PRO A 130 -15.71 3.25 14.70
C PRO A 130 -16.45 2.31 15.67
N MET A 131 -16.06 2.29 16.96
CA MET A 131 -16.74 1.47 17.96
C MET A 131 -18.17 1.94 18.23
N ARG A 132 -18.40 3.28 18.28
CA ARG A 132 -19.76 3.83 18.45
C ARG A 132 -20.60 3.49 17.22
N TRP A 133 -20.05 3.70 16.03
CA TRP A 133 -20.71 3.43 14.76
C TRP A 133 -21.09 1.94 14.63
N LEU A 134 -20.15 1.03 14.95
CA LEU A 134 -20.37 -0.42 14.93
C LEU A 134 -21.50 -0.87 15.90
N ARG A 135 -21.62 -0.22 17.06
CA ARG A 135 -22.74 -0.50 17.98
C ARG A 135 -24.09 -0.10 17.43
N GLN A 136 -24.14 0.97 16.67
CA GLN A 136 -25.39 1.50 16.11
C GLN A 136 -25.83 0.74 14.85
N HIS A 137 -24.88 0.36 14.01
CA HIS A 137 -25.15 -0.16 12.66
C HIS A 137 -24.67 -1.59 12.40
N GLY A 138 -23.93 -2.21 13.35
CA GLY A 138 -23.27 -3.48 13.11
C GLY A 138 -24.17 -4.63 12.67
N ARG A 139 -25.41 -4.66 13.15
CA ARG A 139 -26.39 -5.71 12.80
C ARG A 139 -26.90 -5.63 11.35
N THR A 140 -26.68 -4.53 10.67
CA THR A 140 -27.09 -4.35 9.26
C THR A 140 -25.95 -4.57 8.28
N LEU A 141 -24.80 -5.04 8.77
CA LEU A 141 -23.62 -5.26 7.95
C LEU A 141 -23.54 -6.69 7.42
N ASP A 142 -23.18 -6.82 6.17
CA ASP A 142 -22.83 -8.08 5.52
C ASP A 142 -21.32 -8.36 5.59
N ALA A 143 -20.48 -7.32 5.72
CA ALA A 143 -19.04 -7.46 5.85
C ALA A 143 -18.39 -6.36 6.72
N VAL A 144 -17.27 -6.71 7.38
CA VAL A 144 -16.39 -5.78 8.08
C VAL A 144 -14.96 -6.00 7.61
N LEU A 145 -14.37 -5.00 6.98
CA LEU A 145 -12.99 -5.00 6.50
C LEU A 145 -12.10 -4.20 7.48
N LEU A 146 -11.14 -4.88 8.10
CA LEU A 146 -10.20 -4.32 9.07
C LEU A 146 -8.81 -4.25 8.44
N CYS A 147 -8.32 -3.03 8.18
CA CYS A 147 -7.05 -2.84 7.49
C CYS A 147 -5.92 -2.64 8.49
N ARG A 148 -4.86 -3.43 8.37
CA ARG A 148 -3.64 -3.40 9.19
C ARG A 148 -3.78 -4.09 10.54
N LEU A 149 -2.69 -4.72 11.00
CA LEU A 149 -2.58 -5.36 12.31
C LEU A 149 -3.10 -4.49 13.46
N SER A 150 -2.75 -3.19 13.44
CA SER A 150 -3.09 -2.26 14.51
C SER A 150 -4.58 -1.92 14.61
N VAL A 151 -5.34 -2.11 13.54
CA VAL A 151 -6.79 -1.97 13.49
C VAL A 151 -7.48 -3.31 13.75
N ALA A 152 -7.03 -4.39 13.12
CA ALA A 152 -7.64 -5.69 13.33
C ALA A 152 -7.60 -6.13 14.80
N ALA A 153 -6.50 -5.86 15.50
CA ALA A 153 -6.33 -6.26 16.88
C ALA A 153 -7.42 -5.74 17.86
N PRO A 154 -7.78 -4.45 17.88
CA PRO A 154 -8.85 -3.96 18.75
C PRO A 154 -10.27 -4.20 18.21
N TYR A 155 -10.47 -4.34 16.88
CA TYR A 155 -11.83 -4.34 16.29
C TYR A 155 -12.35 -5.72 15.92
N LEU A 156 -11.52 -6.75 15.72
CA LEU A 156 -11.99 -8.07 15.25
C LEU A 156 -12.93 -8.74 16.25
N ALA A 157 -12.60 -8.78 17.53
CA ALA A 157 -13.46 -9.39 18.54
C ALA A 157 -14.78 -8.61 18.76
N PRO A 158 -14.76 -7.26 18.84
CA PRO A 158 -15.99 -6.48 18.82
C PRO A 158 -16.86 -6.69 17.56
N SER A 159 -16.27 -6.80 16.37
CA SER A 159 -17.02 -7.04 15.14
C SER A 159 -17.80 -8.35 15.19
N LYS A 160 -17.18 -9.43 15.68
CA LYS A 160 -17.85 -10.73 15.85
C LYS A 160 -19.12 -10.62 16.71
N ARG A 161 -19.13 -9.74 17.70
CA ARG A 161 -20.22 -9.59 18.65
C ARG A 161 -21.28 -8.61 18.21
N LEU A 162 -20.87 -7.52 17.55
CA LEU A 162 -21.76 -6.41 17.17
C LEU A 162 -22.33 -6.57 15.76
N ALA A 163 -21.64 -7.30 14.89
CA ALA A 163 -22.02 -7.64 13.53
C ALA A 163 -21.93 -9.17 13.33
N PRO A 164 -22.78 -9.97 14.00
CA PRO A 164 -22.63 -11.44 14.05
C PRO A 164 -22.74 -12.10 12.67
N GLU A 165 -23.58 -11.58 11.79
CA GLU A 165 -23.82 -12.10 10.45
C GLU A 165 -22.78 -11.63 9.41
N ALA A 166 -22.03 -10.57 9.73
CA ALA A 166 -21.04 -10.02 8.80
C ALA A 166 -19.82 -10.92 8.63
N ILE A 167 -19.30 -11.01 7.40
CA ILE A 167 -17.99 -11.60 7.10
C ILE A 167 -16.90 -10.68 7.66
N ARG A 168 -15.97 -11.20 8.47
CA ARG A 168 -14.82 -10.46 9.00
C ARG A 168 -13.62 -10.68 8.10
N ILE A 169 -13.18 -9.60 7.48
CA ILE A 169 -12.05 -9.58 6.56
C ILE A 169 -10.90 -8.87 7.25
N PHE A 170 -9.73 -9.51 7.32
CA PHE A 170 -8.50 -8.87 7.76
C PHE A 170 -7.61 -8.60 6.56
N ASP A 171 -7.51 -7.33 6.17
CA ASP A 171 -6.54 -6.88 5.18
C ASP A 171 -5.21 -6.55 5.87
N THR A 172 -4.20 -7.38 5.66
CA THR A 172 -2.88 -7.19 6.28
C THR A 172 -2.18 -5.94 5.76
N VAL A 173 -2.46 -5.52 4.51
CA VAL A 173 -1.77 -4.47 3.73
C VAL A 173 -0.30 -4.85 3.42
N ASP A 174 0.40 -5.42 4.37
CA ASP A 174 1.64 -6.18 4.32
C ASP A 174 1.74 -7.02 5.60
N LEU A 175 2.47 -8.13 5.58
CA LEU A 175 2.72 -8.90 6.79
C LEU A 175 3.69 -8.12 7.70
N HIS A 176 3.10 -7.53 8.73
CA HIS A 176 3.81 -6.64 9.66
C HIS A 176 5.00 -7.32 10.33
N PHE A 177 4.81 -8.57 10.80
CA PHE A 177 5.89 -9.34 11.41
C PHE A 177 7.03 -9.66 10.43
N LEU A 178 6.71 -9.90 9.16
CA LEU A 178 7.72 -10.20 8.14
C LEU A 178 8.62 -8.98 7.89
N ARG A 179 8.02 -7.80 7.77
CA ARG A 179 8.76 -6.54 7.65
C ARG A 179 9.63 -6.26 8.88
N GLU A 180 9.08 -6.46 10.10
CA GLU A 180 9.83 -6.27 11.34
C GLU A 180 10.99 -7.29 11.47
N ARG A 181 10.78 -8.55 11.07
CA ARG A 181 11.80 -9.58 11.08
C ARG A 181 12.97 -9.22 10.17
N ARG A 182 12.69 -8.83 8.93
CA ARG A 182 13.72 -8.41 7.96
C ARG A 182 14.49 -7.18 8.44
N ALA A 183 13.81 -6.21 9.04
CA ALA A 183 14.48 -5.07 9.66
C ALA A 183 15.37 -5.47 10.84
N ALA A 184 14.95 -6.45 11.64
CA ALA A 184 15.72 -6.97 12.74
C ALA A 184 16.96 -7.77 12.29
N GLU A 185 16.86 -8.49 11.19
CA GLU A 185 17.98 -9.22 10.55
C GLU A 185 19.06 -8.23 10.07
N VAL A 186 18.65 -7.18 9.35
CA VAL A 186 19.58 -6.14 8.86
C VAL A 186 20.26 -5.39 10.01
N SER A 187 19.52 -5.10 11.10
CA SER A 187 20.06 -4.34 12.25
C SER A 187 20.85 -5.18 13.27
N GLY A 188 20.74 -6.52 13.20
CA GLY A 188 21.30 -7.43 14.22
C GLY A 188 20.67 -7.30 15.62
N SER A 189 19.56 -6.57 15.76
CA SER A 189 18.98 -6.21 17.06
C SER A 189 18.13 -7.33 17.67
N ARG A 190 18.61 -7.95 18.75
CA ARG A 190 17.84 -8.94 19.52
C ARG A 190 16.49 -8.41 20.04
N ARG A 191 16.41 -7.11 20.34
CA ARG A 191 15.17 -6.47 20.77
C ARG A 191 14.15 -6.45 19.64
N MET A 192 14.55 -6.06 18.41
CA MET A 192 13.69 -6.06 17.26
C MET A 192 13.25 -7.47 16.86
N GLN A 193 14.12 -8.47 17.01
CA GLN A 193 13.76 -9.89 16.80
C GLN A 193 12.64 -10.35 17.74
N ARG A 194 12.73 -10.01 19.04
CA ARG A 194 11.67 -10.32 20.03
C ARG A 194 10.36 -9.62 19.71
N GLN A 195 10.42 -8.38 19.23
CA GLN A 195 9.25 -7.62 18.78
C GLN A 195 8.61 -8.27 17.56
N ALA A 196 9.37 -8.63 16.55
CA ALA A 196 8.89 -9.32 15.34
C ALA A 196 8.20 -10.66 15.69
N ALA A 197 8.79 -11.44 16.61
CA ALA A 197 8.18 -12.68 17.09
C ALA A 197 6.86 -12.46 17.86
N ALA A 198 6.73 -11.37 18.61
CA ALA A 198 5.47 -11.00 19.27
C ALA A 198 4.42 -10.54 18.23
N SER A 199 4.82 -9.78 17.22
CA SER A 199 3.97 -9.38 16.09
C SER A 199 3.48 -10.59 15.32
N GLN A 200 4.36 -11.56 15.03
CA GLN A 200 4.01 -12.80 14.33
C GLN A 200 2.89 -13.55 15.08
N ARG A 201 3.07 -13.80 16.36
CA ARG A 201 2.03 -14.50 17.16
C ARG A 201 0.69 -13.79 17.11
N GLN A 202 0.68 -12.46 17.21
CA GLN A 202 -0.55 -11.67 17.18
C GLN A 202 -1.20 -11.67 15.78
N GLU A 203 -0.41 -11.45 14.74
CA GLU A 203 -0.92 -11.37 13.37
C GLU A 203 -1.46 -12.72 12.89
N LEU A 204 -0.74 -13.82 13.16
CA LEU A 204 -1.22 -15.17 12.87
C LEU A 204 -2.50 -15.53 13.65
N ALA A 205 -2.63 -15.09 14.92
CA ALA A 205 -3.85 -15.28 15.69
C ALA A 205 -5.05 -14.52 15.10
N LEU A 206 -4.83 -13.29 14.60
CA LEU A 206 -5.88 -12.50 13.93
C LEU A 206 -6.28 -13.10 12.59
N ILE A 207 -5.33 -13.57 11.77
CA ILE A 207 -5.59 -14.27 10.51
C ILE A 207 -6.44 -15.52 10.78
N ARG A 208 -6.06 -16.34 11.76
CA ARG A 208 -6.83 -17.53 12.15
C ARG A 208 -8.24 -17.20 12.66
N ALA A 209 -8.41 -16.05 13.29
CA ALA A 209 -9.68 -15.62 13.86
C ALA A 209 -10.59 -14.88 12.85
N SER A 210 -10.09 -14.48 11.70
CA SER A 210 -10.86 -13.85 10.61
C SER A 210 -11.52 -14.89 9.72
N ASP A 211 -12.62 -14.54 9.04
CA ASP A 211 -13.28 -15.45 8.10
C ASP A 211 -12.49 -15.53 6.78
N VAL A 212 -11.85 -14.43 6.39
CA VAL A 212 -10.90 -14.37 5.28
C VAL A 212 -9.84 -13.31 5.57
N SER A 213 -8.62 -13.51 5.11
CA SER A 213 -7.55 -12.52 5.18
C SER A 213 -7.00 -12.20 3.80
N PHE A 214 -6.66 -10.94 3.57
CA PHE A 214 -6.02 -10.49 2.34
C PHE A 214 -4.53 -10.24 2.56
N VAL A 215 -3.72 -10.74 1.63
CA VAL A 215 -2.28 -10.45 1.52
C VAL A 215 -1.99 -9.85 0.16
N VAL A 216 -0.84 -9.16 0.03
CA VAL A 216 -0.52 -8.41 -1.19
C VAL A 216 0.43 -9.13 -2.12
N SER A 217 1.16 -10.15 -1.66
CA SER A 217 2.15 -10.85 -2.48
C SER A 217 2.00 -12.37 -2.42
N PRO A 218 2.38 -13.09 -3.50
CA PRO A 218 2.40 -14.55 -3.51
C PRO A 218 3.37 -15.13 -2.47
N VAL A 219 4.44 -14.39 -2.11
CA VAL A 219 5.39 -14.80 -1.06
C VAL A 219 4.72 -14.83 0.31
N GLU A 220 3.91 -13.81 0.62
CA GLU A 220 3.12 -13.77 1.86
C GLU A 220 2.04 -14.85 1.88
N LEU A 221 1.37 -15.09 0.75
CA LEU A 221 0.37 -16.14 0.62
C LEU A 221 0.97 -17.52 0.88
N GLU A 222 2.12 -17.81 0.27
CA GLU A 222 2.80 -19.10 0.43
C GLU A 222 3.31 -19.29 1.87
N LEU A 223 3.85 -18.23 2.49
CA LEU A 223 4.24 -18.24 3.89
C LEU A 223 3.06 -18.59 4.80
N LEU A 224 1.92 -17.92 4.60
CA LEU A 224 0.73 -18.16 5.44
C LEU A 224 0.09 -19.52 5.18
N ARG A 225 0.14 -20.05 3.96
CA ARG A 225 -0.32 -21.43 3.67
C ARG A 225 0.47 -22.46 4.47
N LYS A 226 1.76 -22.24 4.70
CA LYS A 226 2.62 -23.09 5.52
C LYS A 226 2.37 -22.91 7.03
N GLU A 227 2.26 -21.67 7.48
CA GLU A 227 2.07 -21.34 8.90
C GLU A 227 0.64 -21.62 9.40
N LEU A 228 -0.36 -21.49 8.53
CA LEU A 228 -1.79 -21.55 8.86
C LEU A 228 -2.59 -22.34 7.79
N PRO A 229 -2.36 -23.62 7.59
CA PRO A 229 -2.94 -24.39 6.46
C PRO A 229 -4.47 -24.44 6.45
N GLY A 230 -5.14 -24.15 7.57
CA GLY A 230 -6.62 -24.11 7.64
C GLY A 230 -7.24 -22.72 7.51
N SER A 231 -6.43 -21.66 7.35
CA SER A 231 -6.95 -20.29 7.24
C SER A 231 -7.24 -19.93 5.79
N ARG A 232 -8.36 -19.22 5.57
CA ARG A 232 -8.69 -18.70 4.25
C ARG A 232 -7.92 -17.41 4.00
N VAL A 233 -6.91 -17.47 3.12
CA VAL A 233 -6.06 -16.34 2.74
C VAL A 233 -6.15 -16.18 1.22
N GLU A 234 -6.47 -14.97 0.78
CA GLU A 234 -6.61 -14.61 -0.63
C GLU A 234 -5.60 -13.53 -1.02
N LEU A 235 -5.09 -13.64 -2.25
CA LEU A 235 -4.14 -12.69 -2.80
C LEU A 235 -4.88 -11.52 -3.44
N VAL A 236 -4.94 -10.39 -2.76
CA VAL A 236 -5.40 -9.11 -3.32
C VAL A 236 -4.21 -8.18 -3.38
N SER A 237 -3.54 -8.13 -4.51
CA SER A 237 -2.31 -7.36 -4.68
C SER A 237 -2.58 -5.86 -4.88
N ASN A 238 -1.54 -5.08 -5.21
CA ASN A 238 -1.72 -3.70 -5.63
C ASN A 238 -2.63 -3.63 -6.86
N ILE A 239 -3.39 -2.56 -6.97
CA ILE A 239 -4.33 -2.34 -8.07
C ILE A 239 -3.94 -1.05 -8.77
N HIS A 240 -3.60 -1.16 -10.06
CA HIS A 240 -3.17 -0.05 -10.88
C HIS A 240 -4.00 0.03 -12.16
N ASP A 241 -4.34 1.24 -12.56
CA ASP A 241 -4.81 1.48 -13.92
C ASP A 241 -3.63 1.35 -14.89
N VAL A 242 -3.86 0.80 -16.07
CA VAL A 242 -2.84 0.62 -17.09
C VAL A 242 -2.88 1.82 -18.02
N HIS A 243 -1.91 2.72 -17.86
CA HIS A 243 -1.87 3.98 -18.62
C HIS A 243 -1.35 3.78 -20.06
N GLY A 244 -0.55 2.74 -20.28
CA GLY A 244 0.08 2.52 -21.59
C GLY A 244 1.32 3.40 -21.79
N ARG A 245 1.96 3.20 -22.95
CA ARG A 245 3.16 3.95 -23.35
C ARG A 245 2.78 5.14 -24.22
N ALA A 246 2.84 6.36 -23.70
CA ALA A 246 2.50 7.56 -24.44
C ALA A 246 3.69 8.08 -25.29
N ALA A 247 4.93 8.01 -24.78
CA ALA A 247 6.12 8.50 -25.48
C ALA A 247 6.99 7.35 -26.01
N PRO A 248 7.54 7.44 -27.23
CA PRO A 248 8.47 6.46 -27.78
C PRO A 248 9.86 6.56 -27.11
N PHE A 249 10.71 5.54 -27.32
CA PHE A 249 12.06 5.48 -26.77
C PHE A 249 12.91 6.72 -27.07
N ALA A 250 12.85 7.22 -28.30
CA ALA A 250 13.69 8.34 -28.75
C ALA A 250 13.41 9.67 -28.04
N GLU A 251 12.20 9.86 -27.52
CA GLU A 251 11.80 11.07 -26.79
C GLU A 251 12.08 10.99 -25.30
N ARG A 252 12.46 9.80 -24.79
CA ARG A 252 12.68 9.55 -23.38
C ARG A 252 14.16 9.67 -23.04
N HIS A 253 14.45 10.23 -21.88
CA HIS A 253 15.80 10.37 -21.34
C HIS A 253 15.77 10.27 -19.80
N ASP A 254 16.93 10.14 -19.17
CA ASP A 254 17.11 10.14 -17.71
C ASP A 254 16.49 8.96 -16.94
N LEU A 255 16.79 8.93 -15.65
CA LEU A 255 16.33 7.92 -14.70
C LEU A 255 15.26 8.48 -13.78
N LEU A 256 14.37 7.62 -13.30
CA LEU A 256 13.32 8.00 -12.35
C LEU A 256 13.34 7.10 -11.11
N PHE A 257 13.35 7.70 -9.93
CA PHE A 257 13.00 7.04 -8.68
C PHE A 257 11.76 7.70 -8.06
N VAL A 258 10.77 6.89 -7.67
CA VAL A 258 9.58 7.35 -6.96
C VAL A 258 9.52 6.74 -5.56
N GLY A 259 9.36 7.57 -4.53
CA GLY A 259 9.18 7.07 -3.17
C GLY A 259 9.35 8.09 -2.07
N GLY A 260 8.45 8.06 -1.09
CA GLY A 260 8.56 8.92 0.09
C GLY A 260 9.68 8.45 1.04
N PHE A 261 10.49 9.39 1.52
CA PHE A 261 11.64 9.14 2.39
C PHE A 261 11.25 8.96 3.87
N GLY A 262 9.99 9.13 4.20
CA GLY A 262 9.45 8.66 5.47
C GLY A 262 9.46 7.13 5.61
N HIS A 263 9.71 6.40 4.51
CA HIS A 263 9.89 4.96 4.47
C HIS A 263 11.38 4.60 4.38
N PRO A 264 11.99 4.02 5.45
CA PRO A 264 13.43 3.79 5.53
C PRO A 264 14.07 3.06 4.33
N PRO A 265 13.44 2.03 3.72
CA PRO A 265 13.98 1.39 2.53
C PRO A 265 14.23 2.34 1.34
N ASN A 266 13.42 3.38 1.20
CA ASN A 266 13.58 4.35 0.11
C ASN A 266 14.80 5.26 0.33
N GLU A 267 15.00 5.70 1.57
CA GLU A 267 16.15 6.54 1.92
C GLU A 267 17.46 5.75 1.76
N ASP A 268 17.49 4.51 2.25
CA ASP A 268 18.64 3.61 2.10
C ASP A 268 18.95 3.33 0.62
N ALA A 269 17.94 3.01 -0.18
CA ALA A 269 18.08 2.74 -1.60
C ALA A 269 18.70 3.93 -2.35
N MET A 270 18.24 5.15 -2.07
CA MET A 270 18.77 6.33 -2.74
C MET A 270 20.16 6.71 -2.27
N ARG A 271 20.48 6.51 -0.98
CA ARG A 271 21.86 6.69 -0.48
C ARG A 271 22.83 5.74 -1.18
N TRP A 272 22.45 4.47 -1.28
CA TRP A 272 23.25 3.47 -1.98
C TRP A 272 23.40 3.79 -3.47
N PHE A 273 22.29 4.11 -4.15
CA PHE A 273 22.32 4.45 -5.57
C PHE A 273 23.26 5.62 -5.87
N VAL A 274 23.11 6.68 -5.10
CA VAL A 274 23.83 7.92 -5.32
C VAL A 274 25.31 7.80 -4.90
N ALA A 275 25.64 6.94 -3.91
CA ALA A 275 27.03 6.72 -3.47
C ALA A 275 27.80 5.74 -4.37
N ASP A 276 27.16 4.64 -4.79
CA ASP A 276 27.89 3.50 -5.36
C ASP A 276 27.51 3.21 -6.83
N ILE A 277 26.28 3.59 -7.30
CA ILE A 277 25.81 3.26 -8.65
C ILE A 277 25.93 4.45 -9.60
N LEU A 278 25.47 5.61 -9.18
CA LEU A 278 25.49 6.82 -10.02
C LEU A 278 26.89 7.21 -10.49
N PRO A 279 27.96 7.13 -9.67
CA PRO A 279 29.32 7.37 -10.15
C PRO A 279 29.74 6.46 -11.31
N LEU A 280 29.39 5.15 -11.26
CA LEU A 280 29.70 4.21 -12.34
C LEU A 280 28.97 4.54 -13.65
N LEU A 281 27.78 5.12 -13.55
CA LEU A 281 27.05 5.63 -14.71
C LEU A 281 27.68 6.93 -15.24
N HIS A 282 28.07 7.82 -14.36
CA HIS A 282 28.72 9.10 -14.74
C HIS A 282 30.13 8.93 -15.32
N GLU A 283 30.84 7.83 -15.01
CA GLU A 283 32.08 7.48 -15.73
C GLU A 283 31.83 7.22 -17.23
N ARG A 284 30.61 6.80 -17.61
CA ARG A 284 30.21 6.51 -18.97
C ARG A 284 29.50 7.68 -19.66
N ASP A 285 28.64 8.37 -18.94
CA ASP A 285 27.85 9.54 -19.41
C ASP A 285 27.57 10.51 -18.26
N THR A 286 28.30 11.61 -18.21
CA THR A 286 28.12 12.67 -17.20
C THR A 286 26.82 13.47 -17.36
N GLY A 287 26.16 13.34 -18.52
CA GLY A 287 24.89 14.00 -18.82
C GLY A 287 23.67 13.26 -18.26
N LEU A 288 23.81 12.00 -17.86
CA LEU A 288 22.72 11.19 -17.33
C LEU A 288 22.22 11.75 -15.98
N ARG A 289 20.92 12.01 -15.90
CA ARG A 289 20.29 12.58 -14.69
C ARG A 289 19.40 11.57 -13.99
N LEU A 290 19.29 11.72 -12.67
CA LEU A 290 18.34 11.00 -11.82
C LEU A 290 17.28 11.97 -11.29
N HIS A 291 16.02 11.72 -11.64
CA HIS A 291 14.86 12.41 -11.07
C HIS A 291 14.36 11.64 -9.85
N VAL A 292 14.24 12.34 -8.71
CA VAL A 292 13.76 11.78 -7.43
C VAL A 292 12.45 12.47 -7.06
N ALA A 293 11.34 11.71 -7.07
CA ALA A 293 10.02 12.20 -6.72
C ALA A 293 9.49 11.53 -5.44
N GLY A 294 9.01 12.32 -4.49
CA GLY A 294 8.44 11.87 -3.22
C GLY A 294 8.74 12.82 -2.06
N ASP A 295 7.99 12.65 -0.97
CA ASP A 295 8.24 13.45 0.24
C ASP A 295 9.64 13.17 0.78
N ILE A 296 10.46 14.22 0.90
CA ILE A 296 11.83 14.12 1.36
C ILE A 296 12.10 15.13 2.48
N SER A 297 12.76 14.68 3.55
CA SER A 297 13.18 15.58 4.63
C SER A 297 14.35 16.47 4.18
N PRO A 298 14.53 17.67 4.76
CA PRO A 298 15.68 18.52 4.45
C PRO A 298 17.02 17.79 4.57
N GLN A 299 17.20 16.99 5.63
CA GLN A 299 18.43 16.23 5.86
C GLN A 299 18.69 15.15 4.78
N ALA A 300 17.61 14.46 4.34
CA ALA A 300 17.75 13.48 3.26
C ALA A 300 17.98 14.16 1.91
N ARG A 301 17.37 15.34 1.68
CA ARG A 301 17.63 16.16 0.50
C ARG A 301 19.09 16.57 0.43
N ASP A 302 19.64 17.13 1.52
CA ASP A 302 21.05 17.55 1.59
C ASP A 302 22.00 16.38 1.31
N ALA A 303 21.69 15.18 1.86
CA ALA A 303 22.50 14.00 1.66
C ALA A 303 22.49 13.47 0.20
N LEU A 304 21.46 13.79 -0.59
CA LEU A 304 21.34 13.38 -1.99
C LEU A 304 21.71 14.45 -2.99
N THR A 305 21.84 15.72 -2.54
CA THR A 305 22.14 16.87 -3.42
C THR A 305 23.56 16.74 -3.98
N ARG A 306 23.65 16.51 -5.27
CA ARG A 306 24.90 16.45 -6.05
C ARG A 306 24.62 16.66 -7.54
N PRO A 307 25.64 16.93 -8.37
CA PRO A 307 25.47 17.00 -9.83
C PRO A 307 24.78 15.75 -10.38
N GLY A 308 23.84 15.94 -11.32
CA GLY A 308 23.08 14.84 -11.94
C GLY A 308 21.89 14.33 -11.12
N VAL A 309 21.55 14.89 -9.97
CA VAL A 309 20.37 14.52 -9.17
C VAL A 309 19.38 15.66 -9.07
N ASP A 310 18.17 15.46 -9.60
CA ASP A 310 17.06 16.41 -9.56
C ASP A 310 16.01 15.95 -8.53
N ILE A 311 15.88 16.69 -7.43
CA ILE A 311 14.96 16.34 -6.34
C ILE A 311 13.70 17.20 -6.45
N HIS A 312 12.61 16.59 -6.93
CA HIS A 312 11.33 17.26 -7.14
C HIS A 312 10.50 17.44 -5.86
N GLY A 313 10.76 16.63 -4.81
CA GLY A 313 9.87 16.57 -3.66
C GLY A 313 8.57 15.85 -4.00
N ARG A 314 7.49 16.22 -3.33
CA ARG A 314 6.16 15.65 -3.61
C ARG A 314 5.63 16.18 -4.95
N VAL A 315 5.30 15.27 -5.84
CA VAL A 315 4.69 15.55 -7.14
C VAL A 315 3.27 14.94 -7.12
N GLU A 316 2.26 15.73 -7.45
CA GLU A 316 0.86 15.29 -7.43
C GLU A 316 0.54 14.41 -8.64
N ASP A 317 1.01 14.79 -9.81
CA ASP A 317 0.86 14.01 -11.05
C ASP A 317 2.25 13.61 -11.58
N LEU A 318 2.52 12.32 -11.55
CA LEU A 318 3.77 11.72 -12.00
C LEU A 318 3.79 11.40 -13.49
N SER A 319 2.70 11.61 -14.22
CA SER A 319 2.56 11.19 -15.62
C SER A 319 3.60 11.83 -16.53
N GLU A 320 3.95 13.09 -16.32
CA GLU A 320 5.02 13.76 -17.07
C GLU A 320 6.37 13.05 -16.86
N LEU A 321 6.78 12.82 -15.61
CA LEU A 321 8.03 12.13 -15.30
C LEU A 321 8.04 10.68 -15.80
N MET A 322 6.91 9.96 -15.66
CA MET A 322 6.75 8.60 -16.16
C MET A 322 6.87 8.49 -17.67
N ASN A 323 6.45 9.51 -18.42
CA ASN A 323 6.54 9.54 -19.87
C ASN A 323 7.87 10.11 -20.38
N ARG A 324 8.51 11.02 -19.65
CA ARG A 324 9.78 11.63 -20.00
C ARG A 324 10.98 10.74 -19.70
N CYS A 325 11.00 10.08 -18.54
CA CYS A 325 12.13 9.26 -18.14
C CYS A 325 12.21 7.98 -18.99
N ARG A 326 13.46 7.51 -19.22
CA ARG A 326 13.74 6.32 -20.03
C ARG A 326 13.76 5.05 -19.21
N VAL A 327 14.20 5.12 -17.96
CA VAL A 327 14.29 3.96 -17.05
C VAL A 327 13.83 4.36 -15.65
N SER A 328 12.99 3.54 -15.02
CA SER A 328 12.69 3.64 -13.60
C SER A 328 13.58 2.69 -12.80
N ILE A 329 14.01 3.13 -11.61
CA ILE A 329 14.89 2.35 -10.75
C ILE A 329 14.25 2.05 -9.39
N ALA A 330 14.49 0.85 -8.87
CA ALA A 330 14.12 0.48 -7.52
C ALA A 330 15.25 -0.31 -6.82
N PRO A 331 16.34 0.37 -6.40
CA PRO A 331 17.51 -0.25 -5.80
C PRO A 331 17.30 -0.54 -4.30
N LEU A 332 16.20 -1.22 -3.94
CA LEU A 332 15.84 -1.52 -2.56
C LEU A 332 16.68 -2.68 -2.02
N ARG A 333 17.36 -2.49 -0.89
CA ARG A 333 18.16 -3.54 -0.24
C ARG A 333 17.40 -4.32 0.83
N PHE A 334 16.28 -3.77 1.31
CA PHE A 334 15.37 -4.44 2.23
C PHE A 334 13.94 -3.91 2.09
N GLY A 335 12.97 -4.64 2.62
CA GLY A 335 11.55 -4.31 2.57
C GLY A 335 10.65 -5.54 2.62
N ALA A 336 9.35 -5.33 2.53
CA ALA A 336 8.34 -6.37 2.40
C ALA A 336 7.21 -5.91 1.47
N GLY A 337 6.36 -6.83 1.06
CA GLY A 337 5.20 -6.55 0.21
C GLY A 337 5.54 -6.14 -1.23
N VAL A 338 4.51 -5.84 -2.00
CA VAL A 338 4.58 -5.42 -3.41
C VAL A 338 5.05 -3.97 -3.53
N LYS A 339 5.91 -3.70 -4.50
CA LYS A 339 6.54 -2.38 -4.69
C LYS A 339 5.72 -1.53 -5.66
N GLY A 340 4.74 -0.79 -5.14
CA GLY A 340 3.82 0.03 -5.95
C GLY A 340 4.51 0.98 -6.95
N LYS A 341 5.72 1.47 -6.64
CA LYS A 341 6.51 2.29 -7.58
C LYS A 341 6.91 1.53 -8.85
N VAL A 342 7.19 0.22 -8.72
CA VAL A 342 7.52 -0.66 -9.85
C VAL A 342 6.27 -0.88 -10.70
N ASN A 343 5.13 -1.23 -10.09
CA ASN A 343 3.85 -1.35 -10.79
C ASN A 343 3.49 -0.05 -11.52
N MET A 344 3.65 1.09 -10.85
CA MET A 344 3.34 2.39 -11.43
C MET A 344 4.21 2.67 -12.67
N ALA A 345 5.53 2.48 -12.59
CA ALA A 345 6.40 2.66 -13.75
C ALA A 345 6.01 1.74 -14.90
N MET A 346 5.81 0.45 -14.63
CA MET A 346 5.41 -0.53 -15.63
C MET A 346 4.03 -0.22 -16.23
N SER A 347 3.09 0.36 -15.47
CA SER A 347 1.77 0.77 -15.98
C SER A 347 1.83 1.88 -17.04
N TYR A 348 2.90 2.67 -17.04
CA TYR A 348 3.22 3.67 -18.07
C TYR A 348 4.14 3.12 -19.18
N GLY A 349 4.38 1.81 -19.20
CA GLY A 349 5.32 1.18 -20.14
C GLY A 349 6.77 1.67 -19.95
N LEU A 350 7.12 2.15 -18.76
CA LEU A 350 8.46 2.56 -18.39
C LEU A 350 9.23 1.33 -17.87
N PRO A 351 10.30 0.87 -18.56
CA PRO A 351 11.11 -0.23 -18.10
C PRO A 351 11.74 0.01 -16.74
N VAL A 352 11.88 -1.07 -15.97
CA VAL A 352 12.37 -1.00 -14.60
C VAL A 352 13.68 -1.78 -14.43
N VAL A 353 14.61 -1.21 -13.67
CA VAL A 353 15.77 -1.91 -13.14
C VAL A 353 15.61 -2.01 -11.62
N VAL A 354 15.64 -3.23 -11.10
CA VAL A 354 15.27 -3.52 -9.72
C VAL A 354 16.30 -4.44 -9.06
N THR A 355 16.35 -4.43 -7.73
CA THR A 355 17.07 -5.46 -6.97
C THR A 355 16.20 -6.71 -6.81
N PRO A 356 16.77 -7.89 -6.45
CA PRO A 356 15.98 -9.07 -6.09
C PRO A 356 14.94 -8.78 -4.99
N MET A 357 15.30 -7.93 -4.01
CA MET A 357 14.38 -7.48 -2.97
C MET A 357 13.20 -6.66 -3.52
N ALA A 358 13.46 -5.82 -4.52
CA ALA A 358 12.39 -5.04 -5.15
C ALA A 358 11.53 -5.87 -6.11
N ALA A 359 12.08 -6.93 -6.70
CA ALA A 359 11.37 -7.86 -7.58
C ALA A 359 10.51 -8.87 -6.81
N GLU A 360 10.77 -9.06 -5.51
CA GLU A 360 10.06 -10.06 -4.71
C GLU A 360 8.55 -9.83 -4.70
N GLY A 361 7.80 -10.86 -5.09
CA GLY A 361 6.33 -10.83 -5.12
C GLY A 361 5.72 -10.05 -6.27
N MET A 362 6.54 -9.62 -7.24
CA MET A 362 6.12 -8.79 -8.37
C MET A 362 5.89 -9.58 -9.66
N HIS A 363 6.04 -10.91 -9.63
CA HIS A 363 5.97 -11.79 -10.82
C HIS A 363 6.98 -11.40 -11.91
N LEU A 364 8.12 -10.79 -11.54
CA LEU A 364 9.13 -10.34 -12.48
C LEU A 364 10.09 -11.46 -12.86
N VAL A 365 10.46 -11.48 -14.13
CA VAL A 365 11.46 -12.37 -14.71
C VAL A 365 12.58 -11.54 -15.34
N ASP A 366 13.81 -11.74 -14.86
CA ASP A 366 14.99 -11.02 -15.34
C ASP A 366 15.17 -11.18 -16.86
N GLY A 367 15.45 -10.06 -17.53
CA GLY A 367 15.63 -10.00 -18.99
C GLY A 367 14.35 -10.13 -19.80
N TYR A 368 13.19 -10.38 -19.17
CA TYR A 368 11.89 -10.51 -19.85
C TYR A 368 11.00 -9.28 -19.65
N ASP A 369 10.65 -8.92 -18.43
CA ASP A 369 9.78 -7.79 -18.09
C ASP A 369 10.44 -6.73 -17.17
N ALA A 370 11.61 -7.08 -16.61
CA ALA A 370 12.47 -6.20 -15.83
C ALA A 370 13.94 -6.58 -16.03
N LEU A 371 14.86 -5.74 -15.58
CA LEU A 371 16.25 -6.16 -15.31
C LEU A 371 16.46 -6.23 -13.81
N ILE A 372 17.03 -7.33 -13.34
CA ILE A 372 17.25 -7.60 -11.92
C ILE A 372 18.75 -7.67 -11.64
N ALA A 373 19.24 -6.82 -10.74
CA ALA A 373 20.66 -6.78 -10.38
C ALA A 373 20.85 -6.51 -8.88
N GLU A 374 21.81 -7.20 -8.26
CA GLU A 374 22.05 -7.15 -6.82
C GLU A 374 23.24 -6.25 -6.45
N THR A 375 24.28 -6.21 -7.28
CA THR A 375 25.49 -5.43 -7.02
C THR A 375 25.43 -4.05 -7.66
N ALA A 376 26.18 -3.08 -7.15
CA ALA A 376 26.24 -1.74 -7.72
C ALA A 376 26.69 -1.76 -9.20
N ALA A 377 27.74 -2.52 -9.52
CA ALA A 377 28.23 -2.66 -10.89
C ALA A 377 27.18 -3.31 -11.81
N GLY A 378 26.58 -4.44 -11.38
CA GLY A 378 25.52 -5.10 -12.16
C GLY A 378 24.29 -4.23 -12.37
N PHE A 379 23.94 -3.40 -11.36
CA PHE A 379 22.80 -2.47 -11.46
C PHE A 379 23.10 -1.33 -12.44
N ALA A 380 24.32 -0.78 -12.41
CA ALA A 380 24.78 0.22 -13.39
C ALA A 380 24.82 -0.37 -14.81
N ASP A 381 25.32 -1.60 -14.98
CA ASP A 381 25.32 -2.29 -16.29
C ASP A 381 23.91 -2.57 -16.80
N ALA A 382 22.98 -2.99 -15.95
CA ALA A 382 21.60 -3.20 -16.31
C ALA A 382 20.93 -1.90 -16.78
N ILE A 383 21.14 -0.79 -16.06
CA ILE A 383 20.65 0.54 -16.48
C ILE A 383 21.26 0.89 -17.84
N TRP A 384 22.58 0.79 -17.98
CA TRP A 384 23.28 1.15 -19.22
C TRP A 384 22.76 0.39 -20.43
N ARG A 385 22.54 -0.90 -20.28
CA ARG A 385 22.00 -1.76 -21.35
C ARG A 385 20.60 -1.31 -21.79
N VAL A 386 19.65 -1.20 -20.88
CA VAL A 386 18.28 -0.82 -21.24
C VAL A 386 18.18 0.64 -21.70
N TYR A 387 19.08 1.50 -21.23
CA TYR A 387 19.12 2.91 -21.62
C TYR A 387 19.57 3.14 -23.06
N HIS A 388 20.42 2.25 -23.63
CA HIS A 388 21.03 2.39 -24.97
C HIS A 388 20.55 1.36 -25.99
N ASP A 389 19.80 0.34 -25.59
CA ASP A 389 19.25 -0.68 -26.49
C ASP A 389 17.74 -0.49 -26.70
N PRO A 390 17.30 0.11 -27.82
CA PRO A 390 15.88 0.32 -28.12
C PRO A 390 15.08 -0.99 -28.19
N ALA A 391 15.67 -2.08 -28.66
CA ALA A 391 14.99 -3.36 -28.79
C ALA A 391 14.74 -4.00 -27.43
N LEU A 392 15.73 -3.97 -26.54
CA LEU A 392 15.60 -4.39 -25.15
C LEU A 392 14.56 -3.52 -24.42
N TRP A 393 14.66 -2.19 -24.56
CA TRP A 393 13.73 -1.23 -23.97
C TRP A 393 12.29 -1.51 -24.38
N MET A 394 12.03 -1.69 -25.67
CA MET A 394 10.69 -1.98 -26.21
C MET A 394 10.14 -3.31 -25.68
N ARG A 395 10.97 -4.34 -25.58
CA ARG A 395 10.59 -5.64 -25.04
C ARG A 395 10.19 -5.54 -23.57
N LEU A 396 11.04 -4.92 -22.73
CA LEU A 396 10.75 -4.73 -21.29
C LEU A 396 9.52 -3.85 -21.07
N SER A 397 9.36 -2.78 -21.87
CA SER A 397 8.20 -1.91 -21.83
C SER A 397 6.90 -2.68 -22.10
N LYS A 398 6.88 -3.52 -23.16
CA LYS A 398 5.71 -4.33 -23.51
C LYS A 398 5.38 -5.35 -22.43
N HIS A 399 6.37 -6.15 -22.02
CA HIS A 399 6.13 -7.22 -21.05
C HIS A 399 5.85 -6.67 -19.64
N GLY A 400 6.40 -5.51 -19.28
CA GLY A 400 6.06 -4.81 -18.05
C GLY A 400 4.60 -4.38 -18.02
N LEU A 401 4.07 -3.84 -19.13
CA LEU A 401 2.64 -3.56 -19.25
C LEU A 401 1.79 -4.82 -19.13
N ASP A 402 2.22 -5.92 -19.77
CA ASP A 402 1.50 -7.19 -19.73
C ASP A 402 1.50 -7.80 -18.30
N ASN A 403 2.61 -7.67 -17.55
CA ASN A 403 2.70 -8.06 -16.14
C ASN A 403 1.69 -7.29 -15.28
N VAL A 404 1.60 -5.96 -15.45
CA VAL A 404 0.62 -5.15 -14.70
C VAL A 404 -0.82 -5.53 -15.06
N ARG A 405 -1.12 -5.75 -16.33
CA ARG A 405 -2.45 -6.19 -16.78
C ARG A 405 -2.86 -7.51 -16.14
N LEU A 406 -1.94 -8.47 -16.12
CA LEU A 406 -2.21 -9.82 -15.66
C LEU A 406 -2.33 -9.92 -14.13
N HIS A 407 -1.47 -9.22 -13.39
CA HIS A 407 -1.32 -9.45 -11.95
C HIS A 407 -1.78 -8.29 -11.07
N PHE A 408 -1.85 -7.06 -11.60
CA PHE A 408 -2.05 -5.84 -10.81
C PHE A 408 -3.17 -4.95 -11.36
N SER A 409 -3.97 -5.45 -12.29
CA SER A 409 -5.10 -4.70 -12.85
C SER A 409 -6.34 -4.76 -11.95
N ALA A 410 -7.28 -3.85 -12.23
CA ALA A 410 -8.61 -3.84 -11.59
C ALA A 410 -9.35 -5.17 -11.83
N GLN A 411 -9.21 -5.79 -13.02
CA GLN A 411 -9.88 -7.06 -13.33
C GLN A 411 -9.34 -8.20 -12.46
N ALA A 412 -8.02 -8.34 -12.35
CA ALA A 412 -7.39 -9.38 -11.53
C ALA A 412 -7.82 -9.28 -10.06
N ALA A 413 -7.90 -8.04 -9.52
CA ALA A 413 -8.37 -7.80 -8.16
C ALA A 413 -9.86 -8.09 -7.99
N ARG A 414 -10.70 -7.70 -8.95
CA ARG A 414 -12.16 -7.89 -8.91
C ARG A 414 -12.53 -9.36 -8.81
N ASP A 415 -11.91 -10.23 -9.60
CA ASP A 415 -12.19 -11.66 -9.58
C ASP A 415 -11.85 -12.28 -8.22
N THR A 416 -10.73 -11.87 -7.62
CA THR A 416 -10.35 -12.32 -6.27
C THR A 416 -11.31 -11.80 -5.21
N LEU A 417 -11.71 -10.52 -5.27
CA LEU A 417 -12.66 -9.93 -4.32
C LEU A 417 -14.03 -10.61 -4.39
N ARG A 418 -14.55 -10.85 -5.59
CA ARG A 418 -15.82 -11.58 -5.78
C ARG A 418 -15.77 -12.98 -5.19
N LYS A 419 -14.70 -13.73 -5.46
CA LYS A 419 -14.49 -15.06 -4.89
C LYS A 419 -14.38 -15.02 -3.36
N ALA A 420 -13.65 -14.05 -2.82
CA ALA A 420 -13.46 -13.91 -1.37
C ALA A 420 -14.78 -13.56 -0.64
N LEU A 421 -15.65 -12.79 -1.28
CA LEU A 421 -16.90 -12.30 -0.71
C LEU A 421 -18.14 -13.11 -1.10
N ALA A 422 -17.98 -14.13 -1.93
CA ALA A 422 -19.04 -15.10 -2.20
C ALA A 422 -19.32 -15.89 -0.92
N VAL A 423 -20.47 -15.64 -0.30
CA VAL A 423 -20.96 -16.44 0.84
C VAL A 423 -21.37 -17.80 0.30
N ALA A 424 -20.97 -18.87 0.96
CA ALA A 424 -21.47 -20.22 0.65
C ALA A 424 -23.00 -20.21 0.80
N GLY A 425 -23.73 -20.20 -0.32
CA GLY A 425 -25.21 -20.23 -0.32
C GLY A 425 -25.93 -19.23 -1.21
N THR A 426 -25.23 -18.26 -1.83
CA THR A 426 -25.89 -17.38 -2.79
C THR A 426 -25.61 -17.86 -4.22
N PRO A 427 -26.65 -18.18 -5.05
CA PRO A 427 -26.43 -18.55 -6.43
C PRO A 427 -25.78 -17.40 -7.20
N ALA A 428 -24.83 -17.74 -8.07
CA ALA A 428 -24.20 -16.79 -8.97
C ALA A 428 -25.30 -16.03 -9.74
N SER A 429 -25.22 -14.69 -9.76
CA SER A 429 -26.06 -13.90 -10.64
C SER A 429 -25.87 -14.37 -12.09
N PRO A 430 -26.94 -14.52 -12.89
CA PRO A 430 -26.81 -14.96 -14.27
C PRO A 430 -25.91 -14.00 -15.05
N GLU A 431 -25.00 -14.56 -15.83
CA GLU A 431 -24.19 -13.80 -16.80
C GLU A 431 -25.11 -12.94 -17.69
N PRO A 432 -24.75 -11.70 -17.99
CA PRO A 432 -25.48 -10.92 -18.97
C PRO A 432 -25.40 -11.63 -20.32
N PRO A 433 -26.46 -11.61 -21.11
CA PRO A 433 -26.49 -12.29 -22.43
C PRO A 433 -25.38 -11.69 -23.30
N THR A 434 -24.54 -12.53 -23.85
CA THR A 434 -23.57 -12.19 -24.89
C THR A 434 -24.28 -11.58 -26.10
N PRO A 435 -23.71 -10.51 -26.71
CA PRO A 435 -24.31 -9.84 -27.86
C PRO A 435 -24.31 -10.70 -29.15
#